data_18e8279b89bbbcd5a9d957e3492a93c3
#
_entry.id   18e8279b89bbbcd5a9d957e3492a93c3
#
_cell.length_a   1.000
_cell.length_b   1.000
_cell.length_c   1.000
_cell.angle_alpha   90.00
_cell.angle_beta   90.00
_cell.angle_gamma   90.00
#
_symmetry.space_group_name_H-M   'P 1'
#
loop_
_entity.id
_entity.type
_entity.pdbx_description
1 polymer ?
#
loop_
_entity_poly.entity_id
_entity_poly.type
_entity_poly.pdbx_seq_one_letter_code
_entity_poly.pdbx_strand_id
1 'polypeptide(L)' 'MKRLLYKWDKYKLGRRLHYLQKRLHRAEANGYQDKIDNYNRLIRDVQEKLKHIIE' A
#
# COMPACT_ATOMS: atom_id res chain seq x y z
N MET A 1 -8.64 -21.20 10.10
CA MET A 1 -9.32 -20.25 9.24
C MET A 1 -8.69 -18.87 9.26
N LYS A 2 -8.39 -18.35 10.43
CA LYS A 2 -7.74 -17.04 10.52
C LYS A 2 -6.39 -17.00 9.82
N ARG A 3 -5.67 -18.13 9.81
CA ARG A 3 -4.36 -18.21 9.16
C ARG A 3 -4.46 -18.11 7.65
N LEU A 4 -5.51 -18.67 7.06
CA LEU A 4 -5.73 -18.57 5.61
C LEU A 4 -6.05 -17.14 5.22
N LEU A 5 -6.92 -16.48 5.99
CA LEU A 5 -7.25 -15.08 5.77
C LEU A 5 -6.01 -14.20 5.93
N TYR A 6 -5.18 -14.54 6.90
CA TYR A 6 -3.92 -13.83 7.15
C TYR A 6 -3.01 -13.83 5.93
N LYS A 7 -2.81 -15.02 5.32
CA LYS A 7 -1.95 -15.12 4.14
C LYS A 7 -2.53 -14.39 2.95
N TRP A 8 -3.85 -14.48 2.77
CA TRP A 8 -4.53 -13.79 1.69
C TRP A 8 -4.43 -12.29 1.84
N ASP A 9 -4.68 -11.80 3.06
CA ASP A 9 -4.61 -10.37 3.34
C ASP A 9 -3.21 -9.83 3.10
N LYS A 10 -2.19 -10.55 3.54
CA LYS A 10 -0.80 -10.15 3.33
C LYS A 10 -0.49 -10.05 1.85
N TYR A 11 -0.93 -11.02 1.07
CA TYR A 11 -0.70 -11.04 -0.37
C TYR A 11 -1.40 -9.86 -1.05
N LYS A 12 -2.67 -9.66 -0.72
CA LYS A 12 -3.43 -8.56 -1.30
C LYS A 12 -2.85 -7.20 -0.93
N LEU A 13 -2.47 -7.04 0.32
CA LEU A 13 -1.88 -5.78 0.77
C LEU A 13 -0.54 -5.52 0.09
N GLY A 14 0.25 -6.56 -0.09
CA GLY A 14 1.52 -6.44 -0.79
C GLY A 14 1.34 -5.98 -2.23
N ARG A 15 0.36 -6.55 -2.93
CA ARG A 15 0.06 -6.15 -4.30
C ARG A 15 -0.46 -4.73 -4.35
N ARG A 16 -1.31 -4.36 -3.40
CA ARG A 16 -1.84 -3.00 -3.33
C ARG A 16 -0.73 -2.00 -3.07
N LEU A 17 0.18 -2.34 -2.18
CA LEU A 17 1.33 -1.49 -1.90
C LEU A 17 2.16 -1.24 -3.15
N HIS A 18 2.45 -2.31 -3.88
CA HIS A 18 3.21 -2.21 -5.12
C HIS A 18 2.51 -1.33 -6.14
N TYR A 19 1.22 -1.50 -6.28
CA TYR A 19 0.41 -0.70 -7.21
C TYR A 19 0.44 0.77 -6.81
N LEU A 20 0.28 1.06 -5.52
CA LEU A 20 0.31 2.43 -5.03
C LEU A 20 1.67 3.08 -5.21
N GLN A 21 2.74 2.31 -5.01
CA GLN A 21 4.09 2.83 -5.22
C GLN A 21 4.33 3.20 -6.68
N LYS A 22 3.82 2.40 -7.59
CA LYS A 22 3.92 2.71 -9.02
C LYS A 22 3.15 3.99 -9.36
N ARG A 23 1.96 4.14 -8.80
CA ARG A 23 1.15 5.33 -9.01
C ARG A 23 1.80 6.56 -8.43
N LEU A 24 2.40 6.40 -7.25
CA LEU A 24 3.11 7.50 -6.61
C LEU A 24 4.27 7.97 -7.48
N HIS A 25 5.04 7.03 -7.99
CA HIS A 25 6.19 7.34 -8.85
C HIS A 25 5.75 8.14 -10.07
N ARG A 26 4.63 7.74 -10.66
CA ARG A 26 4.09 8.43 -11.82
C ARG A 26 3.62 9.84 -11.47
N ALA A 27 2.96 9.98 -10.32
CA ALA A 27 2.50 11.29 -9.86
C ALA A 27 3.67 12.22 -9.58
N GLU A 28 4.75 11.69 -9.02
CA GLU A 28 5.96 12.46 -8.79
C GLU A 28 6.56 12.96 -10.10
N ALA A 29 6.60 12.09 -11.10
CA ALA A 29 7.12 12.44 -12.42
C ALA A 29 6.30 13.55 -13.09
N ASN A 30 4.99 13.56 -12.82
CA ASN A 30 4.08 14.55 -13.40
C ASN A 30 3.93 15.80 -12.52
N GLY A 31 4.43 15.78 -11.31
CA GLY A 31 4.35 16.91 -10.40
C GLY A 31 2.98 17.16 -9.80
N TYR A 32 2.16 16.13 -9.68
CA TYR A 32 0.82 16.24 -9.09
C TYR A 32 0.90 16.12 -7.57
N GLN A 33 1.13 17.24 -6.92
CA GLN A 33 1.36 17.25 -5.48
C GLN A 33 0.19 16.68 -4.67
N ASP A 34 -1.03 17.00 -5.06
CA ASP A 34 -2.21 16.49 -4.36
C ASP A 34 -2.27 14.96 -4.41
N LYS A 35 -1.97 14.40 -5.56
CA LYS A 35 -1.96 12.95 -5.72
C LYS A 35 -0.81 12.31 -4.98
N ILE A 36 0.34 12.96 -4.96
CA ILE A 36 1.51 12.50 -4.23
C ILE A 36 1.17 12.35 -2.74
N ASP A 37 0.57 13.37 -2.16
CA ASP A 37 0.19 13.36 -0.76
C ASP A 37 -0.83 12.25 -0.47
N ASN A 38 -1.81 12.10 -1.35
CA ASN A 38 -2.84 11.09 -1.21
C ASN A 38 -2.25 9.68 -1.27
N TYR A 39 -1.38 9.41 -2.24
CA TYR A 39 -0.75 8.12 -2.38
C TYR A 39 0.18 7.80 -1.21
N ASN A 40 0.90 8.79 -0.72
CA ASN A 40 1.76 8.62 0.45
C ASN A 40 0.94 8.18 1.67
N ARG A 41 -0.23 8.79 1.85
CA ARG A 41 -1.11 8.42 2.95
C ARG A 41 -1.62 6.99 2.80
N LEU A 42 -2.03 6.62 1.59
CA LEU A 42 -2.52 5.28 1.32
C LEU A 42 -1.44 4.23 1.50
N ILE A 43 -0.23 4.52 1.05
CA ILE A 43 0.90 3.62 1.20
C ILE A 43 1.22 3.40 2.69
N ARG A 44 1.24 4.47 3.46
CA ARG A 44 1.48 4.37 4.89
C ARG A 44 0.41 3.50 5.57
N ASP A 45 -0.84 3.67 5.16
CA ASP A 45 -1.95 2.91 5.69
C ASP A 45 -1.77 1.41 5.44
N VAL A 46 -1.40 1.06 4.21
CA VAL A 46 -1.17 -0.32 3.83
C VAL A 46 0.02 -0.89 4.59
N GLN A 47 1.09 -0.12 4.73
CA GLN A 47 2.28 -0.56 5.46
C GLN A 47 1.97 -0.83 6.93
N GLU A 48 1.14 0.00 7.54
CA GLU A 48 0.71 -0.21 8.91
C GLU A 48 -0.07 -1.51 9.04
N LYS A 49 -0.98 -1.76 8.12
CA LYS A 49 -1.76 -3.00 8.13
C LYS A 49 -0.87 -4.22 7.98
N LEU A 50 0.11 -4.15 7.09
CA LEU A 50 1.07 -5.23 6.90
C LEU A 50 1.88 -5.47 8.18
N LYS A 51 2.25 -4.41 8.86
CA LYS A 51 3.00 -4.51 10.10
C LYS A 51 2.21 -5.25 11.17
N HIS A 52 0.93 -4.95 11.28
CA HIS A 52 0.06 -5.63 12.24
C HIS A 52 -0.14 -7.11 11.90
N ILE A 53 -0.21 -7.41 10.62
CA ILE A 53 -0.41 -8.79 10.17
C ILE A 53 0.82 -9.64 10.49
N ILE A 54 2.01 -9.07 10.36
CA ILE A 54 3.25 -9.81 10.60
C ILE A 54 3.44 -10.13 12.08
N GLU A 55 2.89 -9.33 12.96
CA GLU A 55 2.96 -9.60 14.39
C GLU A 55 1.98 -10.69 14.79
#